data_aa48e7cfcecd1a0936e7094ec21dd3b6
#
_entry.id   aa48e7cfcecd1a0936e7094ec21dd3b6
#
_cell.length_a   1.000
_cell.length_b   1.000
_cell.length_c   1.000
_cell.angle_alpha   90.00
_cell.angle_beta   90.00
_cell.angle_gamma   90.00
#
_symmetry.space_group_name_H-M   'P 1'
#
loop_
_entity.id
_entity.type
_entity.pdbx_description
1 polymer ?
#
loop_
_entity_poly.entity_id
_entity_poly.type
_entity_poly.pdbx_seq_one_letter_code
_entity_poly.pdbx_strand_id
1 'polypeptide(L)'
;MPQRLPLVLSDLDLPLAELAAARLDGELYRVGSSFAPVDEIESPHHRARALRVGRGSRLIAEQLTAAWVWGARSAIPARLEFCVAIGARVTHSSVGWFTIREVVIGDSDIVDIDGMPVTSPLRTAIDVARWSESFDLDEVRVIRALMRVGGFGRSDCLEQLETRKSLPNKKRAIERLSRC
;
A
#
# COMPACT_ATOMS: atom_id res chain seq x y z
N MET A 1 33.92 -9.11 -3.74
CA MET A 1 32.86 -8.52 -4.58
C MET A 1 32.38 -7.27 -3.87
N PRO A 2 32.20 -6.13 -4.53
CA PRO A 2 31.61 -4.96 -3.88
C PRO A 2 30.21 -5.34 -3.39
N GLN A 3 29.94 -5.06 -2.14
CA GLN A 3 28.64 -5.32 -1.51
C GLN A 3 27.63 -4.35 -2.16
N ARG A 4 26.65 -4.89 -2.87
CA ARG A 4 25.63 -4.08 -3.52
C ARG A 4 24.78 -3.43 -2.42
N LEU A 5 24.63 -2.12 -2.46
CA LEU A 5 23.75 -1.40 -1.52
C LEU A 5 22.35 -1.98 -1.59
N PRO A 6 21.63 -2.05 -0.47
CA PRO A 6 20.23 -2.44 -0.49
C PRO A 6 19.43 -1.42 -1.29
N LEU A 7 18.36 -1.88 -1.96
CA LEU A 7 17.48 -1.05 -2.79
C LEU A 7 16.90 0.15 -2.01
N VAL A 8 16.74 0.00 -0.71
CA VAL A 8 16.21 1.01 0.20
C VAL A 8 17.05 0.99 1.48
N LEU A 9 17.51 2.16 1.90
CA LEU A 9 18.30 2.39 3.12
C LEU A 9 17.43 2.96 4.24
N SER A 10 17.67 2.54 5.46
CA SER A 10 16.97 2.97 6.67
C SER A 10 17.96 3.26 7.81
N ASP A 11 17.46 3.66 8.95
CA ASP A 11 18.21 3.81 10.21
C ASP A 11 18.81 2.49 10.74
N LEU A 12 18.40 1.35 10.19
CA LEU A 12 19.01 0.05 10.45
C LEU A 12 20.31 -0.19 9.65
N ASP A 13 20.49 0.55 8.56
CA ASP A 13 21.64 0.41 7.64
C ASP A 13 22.70 1.48 7.92
N LEU A 14 22.29 2.73 8.12
CA LEU A 14 23.15 3.87 8.39
C LEU A 14 22.49 4.84 9.39
N PRO A 15 23.27 5.61 10.17
CA PRO A 15 22.71 6.66 11.01
C PRO A 15 21.85 7.65 10.23
N LEU A 16 20.71 8.06 10.80
CA LEU A 16 19.79 8.98 10.14
C LEU A 16 20.46 10.29 9.70
N ALA A 17 21.46 10.76 10.45
CA ALA A 17 22.22 11.97 10.12
C ALA A 17 23.02 11.79 8.80
N GLU A 18 23.62 10.63 8.59
CA GLU A 18 24.35 10.30 7.36
C GLU A 18 23.41 10.17 6.17
N LEU A 19 22.25 9.48 6.34
CA LEU A 19 21.22 9.38 5.31
C LEU A 19 20.66 10.77 4.95
N ALA A 20 20.48 11.64 5.94
CA ALA A 20 20.04 13.00 5.71
C ALA A 20 21.09 13.85 4.98
N ALA A 21 22.38 13.71 5.30
CA ALA A 21 23.47 14.37 4.61
C ALA A 21 23.56 13.92 3.15
N ALA A 22 23.61 12.61 2.88
CA ALA A 22 23.63 12.06 1.53
C ALA A 22 22.43 12.50 0.68
N ARG A 23 21.23 12.66 1.32
CA ARG A 23 20.08 13.24 0.65
C ARG A 23 20.28 14.72 0.29
N LEU A 24 20.88 15.52 1.17
CA LEU A 24 21.18 16.93 0.90
C LEU A 24 22.24 17.09 -0.20
N ASP A 25 23.20 16.16 -0.26
CA ASP A 25 24.22 16.08 -1.30
C ASP A 25 23.68 15.57 -2.65
N GLY A 26 22.39 15.17 -2.70
CA GLY A 26 21.74 14.72 -3.91
C GLY A 26 22.07 13.27 -4.31
N GLU A 27 22.62 12.46 -3.40
CA GLU A 27 22.94 11.04 -3.63
C GLU A 27 21.73 10.13 -3.36
N LEU A 28 20.84 10.55 -2.45
CA LEU A 28 19.65 9.80 -2.05
C LEU A 28 18.37 10.63 -2.23
N TYR A 29 17.27 9.93 -2.46
CA TYR A 29 15.91 10.50 -2.37
C TYR A 29 15.06 9.73 -1.35
N ARG A 30 13.96 10.36 -0.90
CA ARG A 30 13.10 9.79 0.14
C ARG A 30 12.04 8.86 -0.44
N VAL A 31 11.88 7.67 0.17
CA VAL A 31 10.81 6.71 -0.10
C VAL A 31 10.11 6.40 1.23
N GLY A 32 8.99 7.05 1.51
CA GLY A 32 8.33 6.95 2.81
C GLY A 32 9.22 7.42 3.96
N SER A 33 9.51 6.53 4.91
CA SER A 33 10.46 6.77 6.03
C SER A 33 11.89 6.36 5.70
N SER A 34 12.16 5.82 4.53
CA SER A 34 13.45 5.30 4.08
C SER A 34 14.02 6.15 2.93
N PHE A 35 15.18 5.75 2.42
CA PHE A 35 15.90 6.45 1.36
C PHE A 35 16.32 5.46 0.26
N ALA A 36 16.42 5.94 -0.97
CA ALA A 36 16.92 5.16 -2.10
C ALA A 36 17.93 5.98 -2.92
N PRO A 37 18.92 5.35 -3.60
CA PRO A 37 19.87 6.02 -4.48
C PRO A 37 19.17 6.76 -5.62
N VAL A 38 19.68 7.94 -6.01
CA VAL A 38 19.06 8.77 -7.06
C VAL A 38 19.16 8.19 -8.46
N ASP A 39 20.05 7.24 -8.68
CA ASP A 39 20.21 6.48 -9.93
C ASP A 39 19.19 5.32 -10.07
N GLU A 40 18.43 5.03 -9.02
CA GLU A 40 17.35 4.03 -9.06
C GLU A 40 15.99 4.70 -9.27
N ILE A 41 15.19 4.13 -10.18
CA ILE A 41 13.83 4.62 -10.44
C ILE A 41 12.89 4.06 -9.38
N GLU A 42 12.16 4.92 -8.70
CA GLU A 42 11.18 4.52 -7.69
C GLU A 42 10.14 3.55 -8.27
N SER A 43 9.99 2.41 -7.62
CA SER A 43 9.13 1.30 -8.05
C SER A 43 8.30 0.77 -6.88
N PRO A 44 7.29 -0.10 -7.13
CA PRO A 44 6.58 -0.82 -6.08
C PRO A 44 7.50 -1.55 -5.10
N HIS A 45 8.63 -2.07 -5.56
CA HIS A 45 9.62 -2.75 -4.73
C HIS A 45 10.28 -1.82 -3.71
N HIS A 46 10.65 -0.60 -4.10
CA HIS A 46 11.17 0.42 -3.18
C HIS A 46 10.16 0.75 -2.09
N ARG A 47 8.90 0.97 -2.48
CA ARG A 47 7.82 1.34 -1.57
C ARG A 47 7.46 0.22 -0.61
N ALA A 48 7.39 -1.02 -1.09
CA ALA A 48 7.14 -2.20 -0.28
C ALA A 48 8.24 -2.41 0.76
N ARG A 49 9.51 -2.29 0.36
CA ARG A 49 10.66 -2.40 1.28
C ARG A 49 10.67 -1.29 2.33
N ALA A 50 10.34 -0.04 1.95
CA ALA A 50 10.23 1.06 2.89
C ALA A 50 9.12 0.84 3.94
N LEU A 51 8.02 0.17 3.57
CA LEU A 51 6.98 -0.23 4.52
C LEU A 51 7.41 -1.38 5.43
N ARG A 52 8.26 -2.27 4.95
CA ARG A 52 8.66 -3.46 5.71
C ARG A 52 9.60 -3.15 6.87
N VAL A 53 10.35 -2.07 6.81
CA VAL A 53 11.31 -1.66 7.86
C VAL A 53 10.60 -1.57 9.22
N GLY A 54 11.06 -2.36 10.19
CA GLY A 54 10.55 -2.37 11.56
C GLY A 54 9.14 -2.97 11.76
N ARG A 55 8.59 -3.70 10.77
CA ARG A 55 7.24 -4.28 10.84
C ARG A 55 7.22 -5.79 10.77
N GLY A 56 6.24 -6.41 11.45
CA GLY A 56 6.04 -7.86 11.44
C GLY A 56 5.52 -8.36 10.08
N SER A 57 5.91 -9.57 9.69
CA SER A 57 5.59 -10.21 8.41
C SER A 57 4.10 -10.56 8.18
N ARG A 58 3.23 -10.35 9.16
CA ARG A 58 1.80 -10.69 9.08
C ARG A 58 0.92 -9.53 8.64
N LEU A 59 1.45 -8.31 8.59
CA LEU A 59 0.71 -7.13 8.18
C LEU A 59 0.62 -7.08 6.66
N ILE A 60 -0.57 -6.90 6.14
CA ILE A 60 -0.86 -6.73 4.72
C ILE A 60 -1.17 -5.26 4.49
N ALA A 61 -0.43 -4.58 3.63
CA ALA A 61 -0.75 -3.21 3.25
C ALA A 61 -2.08 -3.19 2.49
N GLU A 62 -2.98 -2.27 2.88
CA GLU A 62 -4.32 -2.16 2.28
C GLU A 62 -4.67 -0.70 1.94
N GLN A 63 -5.78 -0.50 1.25
CA GLN A 63 -6.39 0.80 0.93
C GLN A 63 -5.37 1.80 0.36
N LEU A 64 -5.28 3.03 0.92
CA LEU A 64 -4.39 4.07 0.39
C LEU A 64 -2.90 3.74 0.60
N THR A 65 -2.55 2.92 1.59
CA THR A 65 -1.18 2.43 1.75
C THR A 65 -0.80 1.47 0.62
N ALA A 66 -1.66 0.51 0.28
CA ALA A 66 -1.45 -0.36 -0.88
C ALA A 66 -1.46 0.43 -2.19
N ALA A 67 -2.37 1.40 -2.33
CA ALA A 67 -2.41 2.28 -3.50
C ALA A 67 -1.10 3.08 -3.68
N TRP A 68 -0.47 3.50 -2.58
CA TRP A 68 0.85 4.12 -2.64
C TRP A 68 1.92 3.11 -3.08
N VAL A 69 1.93 1.90 -2.57
CA VAL A 69 2.87 0.85 -3.00
C VAL A 69 2.74 0.59 -4.50
N TRP A 70 1.52 0.47 -5.01
CA TRP A 70 1.24 0.26 -6.45
C TRP A 70 1.55 1.46 -7.34
N GLY A 71 1.95 2.60 -6.79
CA GLY A 71 2.18 3.82 -7.56
C GLY A 71 0.91 4.54 -8.01
N ALA A 72 -0.25 4.13 -7.52
CA ALA A 72 -1.53 4.75 -7.83
C ALA A 72 -1.72 6.11 -7.14
N ARG A 73 -0.92 6.40 -6.13
CA ARG A 73 -0.77 7.74 -5.53
C ARG A 73 0.71 8.05 -5.29
N SER A 74 1.07 9.32 -5.42
CA SER A 74 2.46 9.77 -5.28
C SER A 74 2.92 9.87 -3.83
N ALA A 75 2.08 10.43 -2.95
CA ALA A 75 2.42 10.65 -1.55
C ALA A 75 1.99 9.47 -0.67
N ILE A 76 2.86 9.06 0.27
CA ILE A 76 2.51 8.10 1.32
C ILE A 76 1.38 8.69 2.17
N PRO A 77 0.35 7.91 2.58
CA PRO A 77 -0.70 8.41 3.44
C PRO A 77 -0.14 8.78 4.83
N ALA A 78 -0.67 9.87 5.42
CA ALA A 78 -0.27 10.32 6.75
C ALA A 78 -0.50 9.25 7.83
N ARG A 79 -1.55 8.46 7.67
CA ARG A 79 -1.86 7.28 8.48
C ARG A 79 -1.80 6.04 7.62
N LEU A 80 -0.93 5.10 7.98
CA LEU A 80 -0.80 3.85 7.25
C LEU A 80 -1.94 2.89 7.59
N GLU A 81 -2.38 2.14 6.60
CA GLU A 81 -3.51 1.22 6.67
C GLU A 81 -3.01 -0.19 6.37
N PHE A 82 -3.19 -1.07 7.35
CA PHE A 82 -2.86 -2.47 7.24
C PHE A 82 -4.05 -3.34 7.60
N CYS A 83 -4.06 -4.55 7.10
CA CYS A 83 -4.98 -5.58 7.57
C CYS A 83 -4.25 -6.88 7.89
N VAL A 84 -4.97 -7.76 8.57
CA VAL A 84 -4.59 -9.14 8.83
C VAL A 84 -5.78 -10.05 8.51
N ALA A 85 -5.50 -11.29 8.14
CA ALA A 85 -6.57 -12.27 7.97
C ALA A 85 -7.28 -12.54 9.30
N ILE A 86 -8.59 -12.76 9.26
CA ILE A 86 -9.37 -13.16 10.44
C ILE A 86 -8.74 -14.41 11.08
N GLY A 87 -8.54 -14.36 12.40
CA GLY A 87 -7.89 -15.42 13.16
C GLY A 87 -6.36 -15.32 13.22
N ALA A 88 -5.74 -14.40 12.50
CA ALA A 88 -4.34 -14.06 12.74
C ALA A 88 -4.25 -13.32 14.08
N ARG A 89 -3.72 -14.00 15.12
CA ARG A 89 -3.50 -13.37 16.43
C ARG A 89 -2.45 -12.26 16.31
N VAL A 90 -2.90 -11.06 16.10
CA VAL A 90 -2.08 -9.85 16.16
C VAL A 90 -2.58 -9.02 17.33
N THR A 91 -1.68 -8.62 18.21
CA THR A 91 -2.03 -7.66 19.27
C THR A 91 -2.46 -6.36 18.57
N HIS A 92 -3.72 -6.01 18.68
CA HIS A 92 -4.27 -4.78 18.13
C HIS A 92 -3.57 -3.60 18.77
N SER A 93 -2.61 -3.02 18.12
CA SER A 93 -2.06 -1.74 18.52
C SER A 93 -2.25 -0.75 17.38
N SER A 94 -3.34 -0.02 17.44
CA SER A 94 -3.45 1.23 16.69
C SER A 94 -2.55 2.25 17.40
N VAL A 95 -1.28 2.28 17.02
CA VAL A 95 -0.40 3.39 17.35
C VAL A 95 -0.80 4.54 16.43
N GLY A 96 -0.85 5.77 16.90
CA GLY A 96 -1.48 6.92 16.25
C GLY A 96 -1.16 7.18 14.75
N TRP A 97 -0.13 6.52 14.17
CA TRP A 97 0.29 6.69 12.78
C TRP A 97 -0.06 5.51 11.85
N PHE A 98 -0.69 4.43 12.35
CA PHE A 98 -1.22 3.34 11.52
C PHE A 98 -2.46 2.69 12.11
N THR A 99 -3.25 2.02 11.27
CA THR A 99 -4.40 1.20 11.64
C THR A 99 -4.21 -0.23 11.21
N ILE A 100 -4.75 -1.17 11.99
CA ILE A 100 -4.84 -2.59 11.61
C ILE A 100 -6.29 -3.02 11.70
N ARG A 101 -6.79 -3.68 10.67
CA ARG A 101 -8.14 -4.29 10.63
C ARG A 101 -8.03 -5.78 10.43
N GLU A 102 -8.94 -6.53 11.07
CA GLU A 102 -9.15 -7.92 10.71
C GLU A 102 -10.13 -8.02 9.54
N VAL A 103 -9.76 -8.75 8.51
CA VAL A 103 -10.55 -8.86 7.28
C VAL A 103 -10.61 -10.30 6.77
N VAL A 104 -11.70 -10.64 6.08
CA VAL A 104 -11.75 -11.84 5.24
C VAL A 104 -10.96 -11.54 3.97
N ILE A 105 -9.88 -12.27 3.75
CA ILE A 105 -8.99 -12.10 2.62
C ILE A 105 -8.51 -13.46 2.12
N GLY A 106 -8.49 -13.66 0.83
CA GLY A 106 -7.99 -14.88 0.18
C GLY A 106 -6.66 -14.65 -0.50
N ASP A 107 -6.00 -15.73 -0.90
CA ASP A 107 -4.67 -15.67 -1.52
C ASP A 107 -4.66 -14.82 -2.81
N SER A 108 -5.75 -14.86 -3.59
CA SER A 108 -5.89 -14.04 -4.81
C SER A 108 -6.03 -12.53 -4.53
N ASP A 109 -6.35 -12.16 -3.30
CA ASP A 109 -6.44 -10.77 -2.87
C ASP A 109 -5.08 -10.16 -2.47
N ILE A 110 -4.02 -10.97 -2.39
CA ILE A 110 -2.71 -10.59 -1.85
C ILE A 110 -1.63 -10.82 -2.90
N VAL A 111 -0.70 -9.90 -2.98
CA VAL A 111 0.54 -10.02 -3.75
C VAL A 111 1.70 -9.76 -2.80
N ASP A 112 2.67 -10.67 -2.77
CA ASP A 112 3.92 -10.42 -2.05
C ASP A 112 4.87 -9.61 -2.92
N ILE A 113 5.34 -8.49 -2.40
CA ILE A 113 6.34 -7.64 -3.05
C ILE A 113 7.54 -7.57 -2.11
N ASP A 114 8.59 -8.31 -2.42
CA ASP A 114 9.83 -8.37 -1.64
C ASP A 114 9.62 -8.71 -0.14
N GLY A 115 8.69 -9.62 0.14
CA GLY A 115 8.33 -10.04 1.48
C GLY A 115 7.42 -9.06 2.23
N MET A 116 6.83 -8.09 1.53
CA MET A 116 5.75 -7.25 2.02
C MET A 116 4.44 -7.67 1.37
N PRO A 117 3.50 -8.28 2.09
CA PRO A 117 2.18 -8.57 1.56
C PRO A 117 1.39 -7.28 1.33
N VAL A 118 0.80 -7.14 0.15
CA VAL A 118 0.02 -5.99 -0.29
C VAL A 118 -1.28 -6.48 -0.90
N THR A 119 -2.40 -5.83 -0.65
CA THR A 119 -3.64 -6.16 -1.35
C THR A 119 -3.47 -5.96 -2.86
N SER A 120 -3.97 -6.91 -3.67
CA SER A 120 -3.90 -6.81 -5.14
C SER A 120 -4.53 -5.49 -5.63
N PRO A 121 -4.16 -4.99 -6.80
CA PRO A 121 -4.71 -3.72 -7.31
C PRO A 121 -6.24 -3.71 -7.36
N LEU A 122 -6.87 -4.82 -7.78
CA LEU A 122 -8.32 -4.96 -7.81
C LEU A 122 -8.92 -4.91 -6.39
N ARG A 123 -8.36 -5.67 -5.46
CA ARG A 123 -8.80 -5.67 -4.07
C ARG A 123 -8.61 -4.27 -3.43
N THR A 124 -7.50 -3.61 -3.69
CA THR A 124 -7.19 -2.26 -3.23
C THR A 124 -8.22 -1.25 -3.72
N ALA A 125 -8.57 -1.27 -5.01
CA ALA A 125 -9.59 -0.38 -5.60
C ALA A 125 -10.96 -0.56 -4.93
N ILE A 126 -11.38 -1.81 -4.71
CA ILE A 126 -12.62 -2.13 -4.02
C ILE A 126 -12.59 -1.61 -2.57
N ASP A 127 -11.48 -1.83 -1.84
CA ASP A 127 -11.39 -1.41 -0.44
C ASP A 127 -11.31 0.11 -0.29
N VAL A 128 -10.65 0.84 -1.19
CA VAL A 128 -10.70 2.30 -1.25
C VAL A 128 -12.14 2.77 -1.48
N ALA A 129 -12.87 2.18 -2.42
CA ALA A 129 -14.26 2.54 -2.66
C ALA A 129 -15.18 2.24 -1.46
N ARG A 130 -14.88 1.20 -0.67
CA ARG A 130 -15.68 0.80 0.50
C ARG A 130 -15.42 1.64 1.74
N TRP A 131 -14.16 1.97 2.01
CA TRP A 131 -13.72 2.41 3.33
C TRP A 131 -13.23 3.84 3.41
N SER A 132 -12.82 4.49 2.29
CA SER A 132 -12.39 5.89 2.35
C SER A 132 -13.44 6.75 3.05
N GLU A 133 -13.01 7.56 4.00
CA GLU A 133 -13.89 8.49 4.73
C GLU A 133 -14.45 9.55 3.78
N SER A 134 -13.56 10.24 3.08
CA SER A 134 -13.90 11.09 1.93
C SER A 134 -13.88 10.29 0.63
N PHE A 135 -14.62 10.73 -0.34
CA PHE A 135 -14.57 10.18 -1.70
C PHE A 135 -14.75 11.30 -2.72
N ASP A 136 -13.65 11.91 -3.03
CA ASP A 136 -13.57 13.04 -3.97
C ASP A 136 -12.80 12.66 -5.25
N LEU A 137 -12.29 13.65 -5.94
CA LEU A 137 -11.56 13.44 -7.19
C LEU A 137 -10.23 12.70 -6.98
N ASP A 138 -9.64 12.75 -5.78
CA ASP A 138 -8.36 12.09 -5.53
C ASP A 138 -8.55 10.59 -5.37
N GLU A 139 -9.59 10.12 -4.66
CA GLU A 139 -9.92 8.68 -4.60
C GLU A 139 -10.32 8.14 -5.97
N VAL A 140 -11.06 8.91 -6.76
CA VAL A 140 -11.40 8.53 -8.15
C VAL A 140 -10.13 8.36 -8.99
N ARG A 141 -9.17 9.29 -8.89
CA ARG A 141 -7.87 9.18 -9.59
C ARG A 141 -7.07 7.96 -9.14
N VAL A 142 -7.03 7.69 -7.84
CA VAL A 142 -6.36 6.51 -7.26
C VAL A 142 -6.98 5.23 -7.81
N ILE A 143 -8.30 5.09 -7.82
CA ILE A 143 -8.97 3.90 -8.34
C ILE A 143 -8.69 3.73 -9.83
N ARG A 144 -8.77 4.79 -10.63
CA ARG A 144 -8.43 4.73 -12.07
C ARG A 144 -6.97 4.36 -12.32
N ALA A 145 -6.06 4.81 -11.45
CA ALA A 145 -4.64 4.43 -11.53
C ALA A 145 -4.44 2.95 -11.19
N LEU A 146 -5.13 2.43 -10.17
CA LEU A 146 -5.13 1.00 -9.82
C LEU A 146 -5.69 0.13 -10.94
N MET A 147 -6.77 0.57 -11.60
CA MET A 147 -7.31 -0.11 -12.79
C MET A 147 -6.27 -0.24 -13.90
N ARG A 148 -5.53 0.84 -14.17
CA ARG A 148 -4.45 0.81 -15.18
C ARG A 148 -3.29 -0.10 -14.78
N VAL A 149 -2.85 -0.04 -13.52
CA VAL A 149 -1.75 -0.87 -13.01
C VAL A 149 -2.12 -2.35 -13.01
N GLY A 150 -3.34 -2.68 -12.62
CA GLY A 150 -3.81 -4.06 -12.54
C GLY A 150 -4.44 -4.62 -13.83
N GLY A 151 -4.63 -3.78 -14.87
CA GLY A 151 -5.23 -4.21 -16.13
C GLY A 151 -6.70 -4.66 -16.02
N PHE A 152 -7.48 -4.02 -15.12
CA PHE A 152 -8.90 -4.34 -14.90
C PHE A 152 -9.77 -3.08 -15.04
N GLY A 153 -11.07 -3.26 -15.22
CA GLY A 153 -12.05 -2.20 -15.34
C GLY A 153 -13.06 -2.16 -14.19
N ARG A 154 -14.02 -1.24 -14.32
CA ARG A 154 -15.12 -1.12 -13.37
C ARG A 154 -15.97 -2.40 -13.29
N SER A 155 -16.20 -3.06 -14.44
CA SER A 155 -16.93 -4.32 -14.53
C SER A 155 -16.36 -5.39 -13.60
N ASP A 156 -15.05 -5.54 -13.60
CA ASP A 156 -14.35 -6.54 -12.78
C ASP A 156 -14.52 -6.23 -11.27
N CYS A 157 -14.50 -4.94 -10.90
CA CYS A 157 -14.78 -4.53 -9.52
C CYS A 157 -16.20 -4.87 -9.10
N LEU A 158 -17.19 -4.65 -9.98
CA LEU A 158 -18.60 -4.93 -9.70
C LEU A 158 -18.85 -6.44 -9.61
N GLU A 159 -18.30 -7.24 -10.51
CA GLU A 159 -18.38 -8.70 -10.49
C GLU A 159 -17.78 -9.25 -9.19
N GLN A 160 -16.59 -8.78 -8.80
CA GLN A 160 -15.95 -9.17 -7.55
C GLN A 160 -16.78 -8.79 -6.31
N LEU A 161 -17.49 -7.66 -6.35
CA LEU A 161 -18.42 -7.27 -5.30
C LEU A 161 -19.67 -8.16 -5.26
N GLU A 162 -20.19 -8.58 -6.42
CA GLU A 162 -21.39 -9.42 -6.52
C GLU A 162 -21.17 -10.82 -5.96
N THR A 163 -20.01 -11.43 -6.24
CA THR A 163 -19.66 -12.78 -5.75
C THR A 163 -19.59 -12.86 -4.23
N ARG A 164 -19.36 -11.75 -3.54
CA ARG A 164 -19.23 -11.68 -2.07
C ARG A 164 -20.57 -11.31 -1.42
N LYS A 165 -21.28 -12.31 -0.85
CA LYS A 165 -22.65 -12.13 -0.34
C LYS A 165 -22.79 -11.18 0.85
N SER A 166 -21.83 -11.15 1.78
CA SER A 166 -21.95 -10.37 3.03
C SER A 166 -20.76 -9.40 3.20
N LEU A 167 -20.64 -8.44 2.28
CA LEU A 167 -19.53 -7.48 2.29
C LEU A 167 -19.98 -6.15 2.90
N PRO A 168 -19.41 -5.69 4.03
CA PRO A 168 -19.71 -4.38 4.58
C PRO A 168 -19.47 -3.25 3.57
N ASN A 169 -20.31 -2.23 3.57
CA ASN A 169 -20.24 -1.07 2.66
C ASN A 169 -20.32 -1.40 1.14
N LYS A 170 -20.89 -2.57 0.77
CA LYS A 170 -21.01 -2.98 -0.65
C LYS A 170 -21.79 -1.96 -1.49
N LYS A 171 -22.95 -1.48 -1.02
CA LYS A 171 -23.76 -0.47 -1.73
C LYS A 171 -22.99 0.82 -1.97
N ARG A 172 -22.30 1.30 -0.94
CA ARG A 172 -21.43 2.49 -1.01
C ARG A 172 -20.32 2.33 -2.05
N ALA A 173 -19.69 1.15 -2.10
CA ALA A 173 -18.65 0.87 -3.09
C ALA A 173 -19.20 0.89 -4.52
N ILE A 174 -20.34 0.27 -4.77
CA ILE A 174 -21.00 0.25 -6.09
C ILE A 174 -21.30 1.67 -6.57
N GLU A 175 -21.88 2.52 -5.70
CA GLU A 175 -22.17 3.93 -6.00
C GLU A 175 -20.89 4.72 -6.32
N ARG A 176 -19.85 4.54 -5.53
CA ARG A 176 -18.57 5.23 -5.73
C ARG A 176 -17.84 4.77 -7.00
N LEU A 177 -17.85 3.49 -7.28
CA LEU A 177 -17.26 2.92 -8.50
C LEU A 177 -18.01 3.39 -9.77
N SER A 178 -19.29 3.75 -9.68
CA SER A 178 -20.00 4.34 -10.81
C SER A 178 -19.45 5.69 -11.28
N ARG A 179 -18.67 6.36 -10.42
CA ARG A 179 -18.00 7.64 -10.70
C ARG A 179 -16.58 7.45 -11.28
N CYS A 180 -16.06 6.22 -11.30
CA CYS A 180 -14.75 5.85 -11.82
C CYS A 180 -14.87 5.28 -13.23
#